data_3fd6ef1dd4f2bfaee28010c601c9b3e0
#
_entry.id   3fd6ef1dd4f2bfaee28010c601c9b3e0
#
_cell.length_a   1.000
_cell.length_b   1.000
_cell.length_c   1.000
_cell.angle_alpha   90.00
_cell.angle_beta   90.00
_cell.angle_gamma   90.00
#
_symmetry.space_group_name_H-M   'P 1'
#
loop_
_entity.id
_entity.type
_entity.pdbx_description
1 polymer ?
#
loop_
_entity_poly.entity_id
_entity_poly.type
_entity_poly.pdbx_seq_one_letter_code
_entity_poly.pdbx_strand_id
1 'polypeptide(L)'
;MLSADFLHLEKDVEMVNGCADIFHLDIMDGVLVPNISYGFPVIEAIAKKAVKPMDAHLMIVHPEKYFERFAKTGVQMMSFHLEAADRDGNDPAEMLDMIKSYGIKAGLAINPDIAPERVFPYLDKADYILVMSVFAGFGGQKFIETTYDRIRAIKSEISRIGSSCQIEVDGGVSPSNASALAAAGAEILVAGSAVFKAADPASTVEVMRAVR
;
A
#
# COMPACT_ATOMS: atom_id res chain seq x y z
N MET A 1 -0.87 0.80 -9.25
CA MET A 1 -1.57 0.81 -10.57
C MET A 1 -2.25 2.14 -10.89
N LEU A 2 -2.36 3.08 -9.96
CA LEU A 2 -3.01 4.41 -10.19
C LEU A 2 -2.35 5.23 -11.33
N SER A 3 -1.06 5.03 -11.59
CA SER A 3 -0.31 5.73 -12.66
C SER A 3 -0.28 4.99 -14.01
N ALA A 4 -1.02 3.88 -14.14
CA ALA A 4 -1.11 3.11 -15.39
C ALA A 4 -1.88 3.87 -16.48
N ASP A 5 -1.62 3.53 -17.73
CA ASP A 5 -2.43 3.97 -18.87
C ASP A 5 -3.69 3.09 -18.98
N PHE A 6 -4.82 3.61 -18.51
CA PHE A 6 -6.10 2.88 -18.51
C PHE A 6 -6.64 2.59 -19.90
N LEU A 7 -6.15 3.28 -20.95
CA LEU A 7 -6.48 2.95 -22.34
C LEU A 7 -5.67 1.75 -22.86
N HIS A 8 -4.56 1.43 -22.21
CA HIS A 8 -3.65 0.32 -22.57
C HIS A 8 -3.28 -0.52 -21.35
N LEU A 9 -4.24 -0.73 -20.43
CA LEU A 9 -4.02 -1.35 -19.13
C LEU A 9 -3.34 -2.72 -19.21
N GLU A 10 -3.68 -3.54 -20.22
CA GLU A 10 -3.06 -4.87 -20.41
C GLU A 10 -1.54 -4.77 -20.57
N LYS A 11 -1.05 -3.80 -21.36
CA LYS A 11 0.38 -3.56 -21.55
C LYS A 11 1.08 -3.22 -20.23
N ASP A 12 0.44 -2.40 -19.41
CA ASP A 12 0.99 -1.99 -18.12
C ASP A 12 0.96 -3.15 -17.11
N VAL A 13 -0.06 -4.01 -17.15
CA VAL A 13 -0.10 -5.25 -16.36
C VAL A 13 1.04 -6.19 -16.76
N GLU A 14 1.31 -6.37 -18.05
CA GLU A 14 2.42 -7.18 -18.55
C GLU A 14 3.78 -6.62 -18.12
N MET A 15 3.95 -5.30 -18.17
CA MET A 15 5.16 -4.62 -17.68
C MET A 15 5.38 -4.89 -16.18
N VAL A 16 4.36 -4.71 -15.35
CA VAL A 16 4.43 -4.96 -13.91
C VAL A 16 4.73 -6.45 -13.62
N ASN A 17 4.07 -7.39 -14.31
CA ASN A 17 4.38 -8.82 -14.23
C ASN A 17 5.86 -9.13 -14.51
N GLY A 18 6.46 -8.39 -15.44
CA GLY A 18 7.85 -8.60 -15.87
C GLY A 18 8.90 -8.03 -14.90
N CYS A 19 8.60 -6.97 -14.17
CA CYS A 19 9.63 -6.26 -13.41
C CYS A 19 9.33 -6.05 -11.93
N ALA A 20 8.07 -5.96 -11.50
CA ALA A 20 7.71 -5.72 -10.10
C ALA A 20 7.46 -7.02 -9.32
N ASP A 21 7.38 -6.92 -8.00
CA ASP A 21 7.14 -8.04 -7.09
C ASP A 21 5.66 -8.15 -6.69
N ILE A 22 4.95 -7.00 -6.64
CA ILE A 22 3.56 -6.87 -6.16
C ILE A 22 2.83 -5.84 -7.02
N PHE A 23 1.56 -6.09 -7.33
CA PHE A 23 0.64 -5.07 -7.84
C PHE A 23 0.03 -4.29 -6.69
N HIS A 24 0.28 -3.00 -6.60
CA HIS A 24 -0.41 -2.14 -5.64
C HIS A 24 -1.62 -1.47 -6.31
N LEU A 25 -2.81 -1.65 -5.70
CA LEU A 25 -4.11 -1.24 -6.23
C LEU A 25 -4.73 -0.17 -5.33
N ASP A 26 -4.71 1.08 -5.76
CA ASP A 26 -5.23 2.23 -5.02
C ASP A 26 -6.75 2.37 -5.25
N ILE A 27 -7.55 2.06 -4.24
CA ILE A 27 -9.01 2.09 -4.29
C ILE A 27 -9.52 3.30 -3.51
N MET A 28 -10.16 4.22 -4.24
CA MET A 28 -10.62 5.52 -3.71
C MET A 28 -12.10 5.73 -4.02
N ASP A 29 -12.86 6.24 -3.05
CA ASP A 29 -14.31 6.41 -3.12
C ASP A 29 -14.78 7.88 -3.28
N GLY A 30 -13.87 8.85 -3.21
CA GLY A 30 -14.19 10.27 -3.22
C GLY A 30 -14.82 10.78 -1.91
N VAL A 31 -14.81 9.98 -0.84
CA VAL A 31 -15.39 10.31 0.47
C VAL A 31 -14.33 10.31 1.56
N LEU A 32 -13.53 9.25 1.67
CA LEU A 32 -12.38 9.24 2.59
C LEU A 32 -11.27 10.15 2.06
N VAL A 33 -11.04 10.11 0.76
CA VAL A 33 -10.06 10.94 0.04
C VAL A 33 -10.74 11.71 -1.10
N PRO A 34 -10.22 12.88 -1.52
CA PRO A 34 -10.88 13.76 -2.49
C PRO A 34 -10.68 13.30 -3.96
N ASN A 35 -10.62 12.01 -4.19
CA ASN A 35 -10.45 11.42 -5.53
C ASN A 35 -11.22 10.10 -5.64
N ILE A 36 -11.61 9.74 -6.85
CA ILE A 36 -12.19 8.43 -7.20
C ILE A 36 -11.22 7.75 -8.16
N SER A 37 -10.82 6.52 -7.87
CA SER A 37 -9.93 5.78 -8.76
C SER A 37 -10.70 4.79 -9.65
N TYR A 38 -10.69 3.53 -9.31
CA TYR A 38 -11.34 2.46 -10.06
C TYR A 38 -11.91 1.42 -9.10
N GLY A 39 -12.84 0.61 -9.58
CA GLY A 39 -13.51 -0.41 -8.78
C GLY A 39 -13.32 -1.82 -9.36
N PHE A 40 -14.18 -2.73 -8.90
CA PHE A 40 -14.10 -4.16 -9.19
C PHE A 40 -13.94 -4.56 -10.66
N PRO A 41 -14.59 -3.90 -11.65
CA PRO A 41 -14.40 -4.30 -13.06
C PRO A 41 -12.95 -4.18 -13.53
N VAL A 42 -12.22 -3.15 -13.06
CA VAL A 42 -10.80 -2.95 -13.38
C VAL A 42 -9.92 -3.93 -12.60
N ILE A 43 -10.20 -4.12 -11.29
CA ILE A 43 -9.47 -5.05 -10.44
C ILE A 43 -9.58 -6.49 -10.99
N GLU A 44 -10.78 -6.91 -11.35
CA GLU A 44 -11.05 -8.24 -11.94
C GLU A 44 -10.37 -8.40 -13.32
N ALA A 45 -10.25 -7.33 -14.10
CA ALA A 45 -9.51 -7.34 -15.36
C ALA A 45 -8.00 -7.52 -15.13
N ILE A 46 -7.42 -6.79 -14.14
CA ILE A 46 -6.02 -6.96 -13.72
C ILE A 46 -5.79 -8.38 -13.21
N ALA A 47 -6.66 -8.88 -12.32
CA ALA A 47 -6.55 -10.21 -11.70
C ALA A 47 -6.49 -11.37 -12.72
N LYS A 48 -7.15 -11.22 -13.89
CA LYS A 48 -7.09 -12.22 -14.96
C LYS A 48 -5.71 -12.39 -15.60
N LYS A 49 -4.87 -11.36 -15.49
CA LYS A 49 -3.56 -11.29 -16.15
C LYS A 49 -2.39 -11.22 -15.16
N ALA A 50 -2.65 -10.79 -13.93
CA ALA A 50 -1.63 -10.67 -12.89
C ALA A 50 -1.08 -12.04 -12.52
N VAL A 51 0.25 -12.20 -12.55
CA VAL A 51 0.97 -13.40 -12.10
C VAL A 51 1.75 -13.14 -10.82
N LYS A 52 1.75 -11.91 -10.35
CA LYS A 52 2.33 -11.47 -9.08
C LYS A 52 1.22 -11.22 -8.07
N PRO A 53 1.52 -11.27 -6.77
CA PRO A 53 0.57 -10.88 -5.73
C PRO A 53 -0.05 -9.50 -5.98
N MET A 54 -1.31 -9.36 -5.59
CA MET A 54 -2.03 -8.09 -5.62
C MET A 54 -2.27 -7.62 -4.18
N ASP A 55 -1.96 -6.36 -3.93
CA ASP A 55 -2.20 -5.63 -2.69
C ASP A 55 -3.28 -4.57 -2.93
N ALA A 56 -4.40 -4.65 -2.22
CA ALA A 56 -5.50 -3.70 -2.31
C ALA A 56 -5.41 -2.66 -1.19
N HIS A 57 -5.06 -1.43 -1.53
CA HIS A 57 -5.01 -0.31 -0.61
C HIS A 57 -6.35 0.44 -0.62
N LEU A 58 -7.13 0.28 0.46
CA LEU A 58 -8.51 0.77 0.56
C LEU A 58 -8.57 2.17 1.19
N MET A 59 -8.56 3.19 0.36
CA MET A 59 -8.82 4.59 0.72
C MET A 59 -10.31 4.90 0.62
N ILE A 60 -11.15 4.16 1.35
CA ILE A 60 -12.61 4.24 1.30
C ILE A 60 -13.21 4.25 2.71
N VAL A 61 -14.41 4.79 2.86
CA VAL A 61 -15.20 4.67 4.10
C VAL A 61 -15.88 3.31 4.17
N HIS A 62 -16.12 2.81 5.37
CA HIS A 62 -16.73 1.50 5.62
C HIS A 62 -16.03 0.36 4.85
N PRO A 63 -14.68 0.25 4.87
CA PRO A 63 -13.96 -0.73 4.07
C PRO A 63 -14.33 -2.18 4.43
N GLU A 64 -14.79 -2.43 5.68
CA GLU A 64 -15.24 -3.74 6.17
C GLU A 64 -16.38 -4.35 5.33
N LYS A 65 -17.21 -3.52 4.72
CA LYS A 65 -18.29 -3.96 3.83
C LYS A 65 -17.82 -4.60 2.53
N TYR A 66 -16.55 -4.38 2.18
CA TYR A 66 -15.96 -4.79 0.91
C TYR A 66 -14.90 -5.88 1.05
N PHE A 67 -14.42 -6.21 2.26
CA PHE A 67 -13.33 -7.18 2.46
C PHE A 67 -13.61 -8.52 1.79
N GLU A 68 -14.80 -9.10 1.97
CA GLU A 68 -15.19 -10.34 1.31
C GLU A 68 -15.18 -10.22 -0.23
N ARG A 69 -15.64 -9.10 -0.75
CA ARG A 69 -15.68 -8.87 -2.20
C ARG A 69 -14.28 -8.73 -2.78
N PHE A 70 -13.35 -8.03 -2.09
CA PHE A 70 -11.96 -7.96 -2.48
C PHE A 70 -11.28 -9.33 -2.40
N ALA A 71 -11.52 -10.10 -1.35
CA ALA A 71 -11.01 -11.47 -1.22
C ALA A 71 -11.39 -12.34 -2.44
N LYS A 72 -12.62 -12.22 -2.92
CA LYS A 72 -13.10 -12.94 -4.12
C LYS A 72 -12.43 -12.51 -5.42
N THR A 73 -11.78 -11.34 -5.48
CA THR A 73 -10.99 -10.95 -6.66
C THR A 73 -9.61 -11.62 -6.71
N GLY A 74 -9.20 -12.29 -5.62
CA GLY A 74 -7.93 -12.99 -5.53
C GLY A 74 -6.76 -12.12 -5.08
N VAL A 75 -7.00 -10.99 -4.41
CA VAL A 75 -5.93 -10.20 -3.76
C VAL A 75 -5.30 -11.01 -2.62
N GLN A 76 -3.99 -10.88 -2.42
CA GLN A 76 -3.25 -11.58 -1.38
C GLN A 76 -2.88 -10.68 -0.21
N MET A 77 -2.97 -9.36 -0.39
CA MET A 77 -2.72 -8.33 0.61
C MET A 77 -3.85 -7.31 0.55
N MET A 78 -4.22 -6.75 1.70
CA MET A 78 -5.26 -5.73 1.78
C MET A 78 -5.00 -4.82 2.97
N SER A 79 -4.99 -3.51 2.76
CA SER A 79 -4.90 -2.50 3.81
C SER A 79 -6.10 -1.57 3.80
N PHE A 80 -6.43 -1.08 4.98
CA PHE A 80 -7.39 0.00 5.20
C PHE A 80 -6.78 1.09 6.06
N HIS A 81 -7.31 2.30 5.97
CA HIS A 81 -6.84 3.43 6.75
C HIS A 81 -7.36 3.38 8.19
N LEU A 82 -6.47 3.66 9.15
CA LEU A 82 -6.83 3.83 10.56
C LEU A 82 -7.90 4.93 10.72
N GLU A 83 -7.78 5.99 9.94
CA GLU A 83 -8.73 7.12 9.91
C GLU A 83 -10.14 6.70 9.44
N ALA A 84 -10.24 5.69 8.56
CA ALA A 84 -11.52 5.14 8.17
C ALA A 84 -12.16 4.36 9.32
N ALA A 85 -11.41 3.54 10.03
CA ALA A 85 -11.87 2.81 11.20
C ALA A 85 -12.33 3.77 12.31
N ASP A 86 -11.52 4.82 12.62
CA ASP A 86 -11.86 5.86 13.60
C ASP A 86 -13.17 6.57 13.24
N ARG A 87 -13.31 6.97 11.97
CA ARG A 87 -14.49 7.66 11.45
C ARG A 87 -15.75 6.82 11.58
N ASP A 88 -15.64 5.54 11.28
CA ASP A 88 -16.75 4.61 11.20
C ASP A 88 -17.07 3.95 12.55
N GLY A 89 -16.22 4.19 13.58
CA GLY A 89 -16.36 3.63 14.93
C GLY A 89 -16.06 2.14 14.99
N ASN A 90 -15.26 1.62 14.06
CA ASN A 90 -14.85 0.22 14.01
C ASN A 90 -13.55 -0.01 14.81
N ASP A 91 -13.38 -1.18 15.42
CA ASP A 91 -12.11 -1.59 16.01
C ASP A 91 -11.13 -2.06 14.93
N PRO A 92 -9.99 -1.38 14.73
CA PRO A 92 -8.97 -1.81 13.76
C PRO A 92 -8.47 -3.24 13.99
N ALA A 93 -8.42 -3.71 15.23
CA ALA A 93 -7.99 -5.07 15.54
C ALA A 93 -8.98 -6.12 15.00
N GLU A 94 -10.28 -5.89 15.15
CA GLU A 94 -11.32 -6.77 14.60
C GLU A 94 -11.32 -6.74 13.08
N MET A 95 -11.07 -5.58 12.46
CA MET A 95 -10.99 -5.44 11.01
C MET A 95 -9.77 -6.20 10.43
N LEU A 96 -8.61 -6.14 11.09
CA LEU A 96 -7.42 -6.92 10.71
C LEU A 96 -7.71 -8.43 10.80
N ASP A 97 -8.34 -8.88 11.88
CA ASP A 97 -8.73 -10.29 12.07
C ASP A 97 -9.73 -10.73 10.99
N MET A 98 -10.67 -9.85 10.59
CA MET A 98 -11.62 -10.12 9.50
C MET A 98 -10.91 -10.32 8.17
N ILE A 99 -9.96 -9.47 7.78
CA ILE A 99 -9.16 -9.64 6.55
C ILE A 99 -8.41 -10.98 6.59
N LYS A 100 -7.76 -11.28 7.71
CA LYS A 100 -7.02 -12.55 7.89
C LYS A 100 -7.91 -13.79 7.80
N SER A 101 -9.18 -13.68 8.20
CA SER A 101 -10.14 -14.80 8.09
C SER A 101 -10.38 -15.25 6.65
N TYR A 102 -10.10 -14.37 5.67
CA TYR A 102 -10.13 -14.70 4.23
C TYR A 102 -8.80 -15.27 3.69
N GLY A 103 -7.79 -15.49 4.53
CA GLY A 103 -6.47 -15.95 4.12
C GLY A 103 -5.61 -14.88 3.45
N ILE A 104 -5.91 -13.59 3.68
CA ILE A 104 -5.25 -12.43 3.09
C ILE A 104 -4.36 -11.77 4.15
N LYS A 105 -3.18 -11.28 3.76
CA LYS A 105 -2.34 -10.46 4.64
C LYS A 105 -3.02 -9.12 4.92
N ALA A 106 -3.18 -8.82 6.21
CA ALA A 106 -3.90 -7.64 6.68
C ALA A 106 -2.94 -6.48 6.98
N GLY A 107 -3.17 -5.33 6.36
CA GLY A 107 -2.41 -4.10 6.52
C GLY A 107 -3.23 -2.98 7.17
N LEU A 108 -2.55 -2.11 7.92
CA LEU A 108 -3.12 -0.88 8.47
C LEU A 108 -2.37 0.33 7.93
N ALA A 109 -3.10 1.23 7.24
CA ALA A 109 -2.54 2.43 6.62
C ALA A 109 -2.73 3.65 7.50
N ILE A 110 -1.77 4.59 7.48
CA ILE A 110 -1.82 5.89 8.16
C ILE A 110 -1.34 7.03 7.28
N ASN A 111 -2.09 8.13 7.24
CA ASN A 111 -1.70 9.38 6.59
C ASN A 111 -0.55 10.11 7.31
N PRO A 112 0.13 11.09 6.66
CA PRO A 112 1.28 11.80 7.22
C PRO A 112 1.01 12.55 8.54
N ASP A 113 -0.21 12.98 8.78
CA ASP A 113 -0.65 13.69 9.99
C ASP A 113 -1.02 12.76 11.16
N ILE A 114 -1.05 11.46 10.94
CA ILE A 114 -1.29 10.47 12.01
C ILE A 114 0.03 10.12 12.68
N ALA A 115 0.09 10.26 14.00
CA ALA A 115 1.26 9.90 14.78
C ALA A 115 1.56 8.39 14.68
N PRO A 116 2.83 7.99 14.50
CA PRO A 116 3.19 6.57 14.31
C PRO A 116 2.81 5.70 15.51
N GLU A 117 2.75 6.25 16.72
CA GLU A 117 2.36 5.55 17.94
C GLU A 117 0.93 5.00 17.88
N ARG A 118 0.09 5.59 17.01
CA ARG A 118 -1.30 5.14 16.81
C ARG A 118 -1.40 3.72 16.27
N VAL A 119 -0.39 3.22 15.58
CA VAL A 119 -0.38 1.84 15.06
C VAL A 119 0.27 0.83 16.02
N PHE A 120 0.96 1.28 17.08
CA PHE A 120 1.67 0.39 18.01
C PHE A 120 0.79 -0.69 18.63
N PRO A 121 -0.48 -0.42 19.04
CA PRO A 121 -1.37 -1.45 19.58
C PRO A 121 -1.73 -2.58 18.58
N TYR A 122 -1.44 -2.40 17.30
CA TYR A 122 -1.85 -3.32 16.23
C TYR A 122 -0.67 -4.07 15.58
N LEU A 123 0.57 -3.79 15.99
CA LEU A 123 1.78 -4.37 15.37
C LEU A 123 1.95 -5.88 15.58
N ASP A 124 1.29 -6.46 16.55
CA ASP A 124 1.23 -7.92 16.77
C ASP A 124 0.13 -8.59 15.94
N LYS A 125 -0.83 -7.80 15.45
CA LYS A 125 -1.96 -8.27 14.64
C LYS A 125 -1.79 -7.99 13.15
N ALA A 126 -1.27 -6.83 12.77
CA ALA A 126 -1.06 -6.48 11.38
C ALA A 126 0.09 -7.28 10.76
N ASP A 127 -0.06 -7.72 9.51
CA ASP A 127 1.03 -8.29 8.73
C ASP A 127 1.95 -7.20 8.18
N TYR A 128 1.41 -6.00 7.96
CA TYR A 128 2.18 -4.82 7.58
C TYR A 128 1.50 -3.51 7.98
N ILE A 129 2.31 -2.47 8.16
CA ILE A 129 1.84 -1.08 8.28
C ILE A 129 2.19 -0.35 7.00
N LEU A 130 1.19 0.23 6.36
CA LEU A 130 1.36 1.11 5.21
C LEU A 130 1.52 2.55 5.68
N VAL A 131 2.75 3.06 5.60
CA VAL A 131 3.08 4.44 5.96
C VAL A 131 2.95 5.31 4.72
N MET A 132 1.92 6.15 4.69
CA MET A 132 1.79 7.16 3.64
C MET A 132 2.88 8.22 3.78
N SER A 133 3.63 8.44 2.72
CA SER A 133 4.66 9.48 2.60
C SER A 133 4.17 10.70 1.80
N VAL A 134 2.91 10.68 1.43
CA VAL A 134 2.11 11.79 0.91
C VAL A 134 0.69 11.62 1.47
N PHE A 135 -0.13 12.65 1.42
CA PHE A 135 -1.55 12.46 1.77
C PHE A 135 -2.23 11.57 0.73
N ALA A 136 -2.99 10.59 1.21
CA ALA A 136 -3.76 9.68 0.37
C ALA A 136 -4.72 10.46 -0.56
N GLY A 137 -4.93 9.94 -1.80
CA GLY A 137 -5.90 10.50 -2.74
C GLY A 137 -5.34 10.86 -4.13
N PHE A 138 -4.08 11.23 -4.28
CA PHE A 138 -3.50 11.58 -5.58
C PHE A 138 -2.10 10.99 -5.75
N GLY A 139 -1.83 10.50 -6.97
CA GLY A 139 -0.48 10.10 -7.37
C GLY A 139 0.42 11.29 -7.73
N GLY A 140 1.74 11.04 -7.77
CA GLY A 140 2.74 12.02 -8.25
C GLY A 140 3.02 13.19 -7.31
N GLN A 141 2.64 13.10 -6.05
CA GLN A 141 2.93 14.11 -5.02
C GLN A 141 4.40 14.06 -4.59
N LYS A 142 4.88 15.17 -4.02
CA LYS A 142 6.23 15.27 -3.48
C LYS A 142 6.32 14.51 -2.15
N PHE A 143 7.35 13.68 -1.99
CA PHE A 143 7.66 12.94 -0.78
C PHE A 143 7.79 13.85 0.45
N ILE A 144 7.25 13.45 1.59
CA ILE A 144 7.30 14.15 2.87
C ILE A 144 8.44 13.56 3.71
N GLU A 145 9.48 14.35 3.97
CA GLU A 145 10.74 13.91 4.61
C GLU A 145 10.57 13.35 6.03
N THR A 146 9.56 13.82 6.79
CA THR A 146 9.27 13.30 8.14
C THR A 146 8.86 11.82 8.14
N THR A 147 8.58 11.25 6.98
CA THR A 147 8.27 9.83 6.82
C THR A 147 9.41 8.93 7.30
N TYR A 148 10.67 9.33 7.11
CA TYR A 148 11.81 8.54 7.61
C TYR A 148 11.77 8.34 9.12
N ASP A 149 11.43 9.39 9.88
CA ASP A 149 11.36 9.30 11.34
C ASP A 149 10.16 8.46 11.79
N ARG A 150 9.04 8.56 11.07
CA ARG A 150 7.85 7.72 11.31
C ARG A 150 8.15 6.24 11.10
N ILE A 151 8.86 5.90 10.00
CA ILE A 151 9.30 4.52 9.72
C ILE A 151 10.21 4.02 10.84
N ARG A 152 11.22 4.81 11.26
CA ARG A 152 12.15 4.43 12.33
C ARG A 152 11.42 4.18 13.65
N ALA A 153 10.44 5.02 14.01
CA ALA A 153 9.64 4.85 15.22
C ALA A 153 8.86 3.52 15.20
N ILE A 154 8.17 3.23 14.09
CA ILE A 154 7.42 1.98 13.91
C ILE A 154 8.38 0.78 13.93
N LYS A 155 9.52 0.84 13.20
CA LYS A 155 10.51 -0.25 13.15
C LYS A 155 11.13 -0.54 14.51
N SER A 156 11.40 0.50 15.29
CA SER A 156 11.89 0.38 16.67
C SER A 156 10.89 -0.37 17.55
N GLU A 157 9.60 -0.03 17.44
CA GLU A 157 8.55 -0.69 18.23
C GLU A 157 8.32 -2.14 17.78
N ILE A 158 8.29 -2.42 16.47
CA ILE A 158 8.25 -3.77 15.92
C ILE A 158 9.38 -4.62 16.51
N SER A 159 10.61 -4.09 16.52
CA SER A 159 11.78 -4.78 17.08
C SER A 159 11.67 -4.98 18.60
N ARG A 160 11.16 -3.98 19.32
CA ARG A 160 11.00 -4.01 20.77
C ARG A 160 10.04 -5.12 21.22
N ILE A 161 8.93 -5.33 20.48
CA ILE A 161 7.91 -6.34 20.82
C ILE A 161 8.17 -7.69 20.16
N GLY A 162 9.16 -7.78 19.24
CA GLY A 162 9.48 -9.01 18.52
C GLY A 162 8.43 -9.38 17.46
N SER A 163 7.71 -8.39 16.91
CA SER A 163 6.71 -8.62 15.87
C SER A 163 7.36 -8.93 14.52
N SER A 164 6.66 -9.68 13.66
CA SER A 164 7.00 -9.93 12.26
C SER A 164 6.34 -8.95 11.30
N CYS A 165 5.66 -7.91 11.81
CA CYS A 165 4.99 -6.90 11.01
C CYS A 165 6.00 -6.19 10.08
N GLN A 166 5.66 -6.07 8.81
CA GLN A 166 6.48 -5.38 7.81
C GLN A 166 6.08 -3.90 7.71
N ILE A 167 6.97 -3.08 7.14
CA ILE A 167 6.67 -1.68 6.82
C ILE A 167 6.62 -1.51 5.31
N GLU A 168 5.46 -1.08 4.82
CA GLU A 168 5.24 -0.64 3.46
C GLU A 168 5.19 0.89 3.41
N VAL A 169 5.71 1.48 2.32
CA VAL A 169 5.70 2.93 2.12
C VAL A 169 5.12 3.27 0.77
N ASP A 170 4.12 4.17 0.75
CA ASP A 170 3.51 4.68 -0.48
C ASP A 170 3.50 6.20 -0.52
N GLY A 171 3.88 6.73 -1.69
CA GLY A 171 3.85 8.15 -2.02
C GLY A 171 5.22 8.76 -2.32
N GLY A 172 5.44 9.20 -3.56
CA GLY A 172 6.68 9.88 -3.96
C GLY A 172 7.94 9.01 -3.86
N VAL A 173 7.79 7.70 -3.80
CA VAL A 173 8.90 6.74 -3.80
C VAL A 173 9.55 6.69 -5.19
N SER A 174 10.88 6.68 -5.23
CA SER A 174 11.67 6.73 -6.45
C SER A 174 13.09 6.17 -6.21
N PRO A 175 13.90 5.93 -7.25
CA PRO A 175 15.30 5.54 -7.08
C PRO A 175 16.12 6.46 -6.17
N SER A 176 15.78 7.75 -6.12
CA SER A 176 16.53 8.74 -5.33
C SER A 176 16.35 8.62 -3.82
N ASN A 177 15.25 8.05 -3.33
CA ASN A 177 14.95 7.91 -1.90
C ASN A 177 14.80 6.45 -1.42
N ALA A 178 14.79 5.47 -2.34
CA ALA A 178 14.60 4.06 -2.02
C ALA A 178 15.63 3.54 -0.98
N SER A 179 16.92 3.88 -1.15
CA SER A 179 17.98 3.46 -0.21
C SER A 179 17.76 4.03 1.20
N ALA A 180 17.37 5.32 1.30
CA ALA A 180 17.10 5.95 2.60
C ALA A 180 15.85 5.35 3.27
N LEU A 181 14.82 4.98 2.49
CA LEU A 181 13.62 4.30 2.99
C LEU A 181 13.95 2.91 3.53
N ALA A 182 14.72 2.12 2.78
CA ALA A 182 15.17 0.80 3.24
C ALA A 182 16.03 0.91 4.51
N ALA A 183 16.96 1.87 4.57
CA ALA A 183 17.77 2.13 5.75
C ALA A 183 16.97 2.62 6.97
N ALA A 184 15.83 3.28 6.75
CA ALA A 184 14.90 3.64 7.82
C ALA A 184 14.11 2.44 8.35
N GLY A 185 13.98 1.35 7.59
CA GLY A 185 13.30 0.12 7.97
C GLY A 185 12.13 -0.29 7.09
N ALA A 186 11.92 0.38 5.94
CA ALA A 186 10.91 -0.03 4.98
C ALA A 186 11.32 -1.33 4.26
N GLU A 187 10.37 -2.23 4.09
CA GLU A 187 10.57 -3.55 3.46
C GLU A 187 9.84 -3.66 2.13
N ILE A 188 8.74 -2.90 1.96
CA ILE A 188 7.94 -2.85 0.74
C ILE A 188 7.86 -1.39 0.29
N LEU A 189 8.20 -1.14 -0.98
CA LEU A 189 8.22 0.20 -1.57
C LEU A 189 7.21 0.28 -2.72
N VAL A 190 6.23 1.17 -2.59
CA VAL A 190 5.22 1.42 -3.62
C VAL A 190 5.67 2.60 -4.49
N ALA A 191 5.95 2.32 -5.75
CA ALA A 191 6.38 3.32 -6.73
C ALA A 191 5.42 3.36 -7.92
N GLY A 192 4.64 4.42 -8.02
CA GLY A 192 3.73 4.66 -9.14
C GLY A 192 4.40 5.42 -10.28
N SER A 193 4.27 6.75 -10.27
CA SER A 193 4.74 7.61 -11.38
C SER A 193 6.23 7.47 -11.69
N ALA A 194 7.07 7.16 -10.72
CA ALA A 194 8.50 6.94 -10.92
C ALA A 194 8.79 5.72 -11.82
N VAL A 195 7.92 4.71 -11.82
CA VAL A 195 8.03 3.52 -12.67
C VAL A 195 7.27 3.71 -13.97
N PHE A 196 5.99 4.05 -13.92
CA PHE A 196 5.12 4.11 -15.10
C PHE A 196 5.51 5.20 -16.10
N LYS A 197 6.20 6.28 -15.66
CA LYS A 197 6.68 7.36 -16.52
C LYS A 197 8.17 7.25 -16.85
N ALA A 198 8.85 6.21 -16.39
CA ALA A 198 10.26 5.98 -16.69
C ALA A 198 10.46 5.60 -18.17
N ALA A 199 11.59 5.99 -18.75
CA ALA A 199 11.98 5.54 -20.08
C ALA A 199 12.22 4.01 -20.10
N ASP A 200 12.73 3.46 -18.99
CA ASP A 200 12.91 2.03 -18.75
C ASP A 200 12.36 1.66 -17.35
N PRO A 201 11.09 1.23 -17.26
CA PRO A 201 10.48 0.82 -16.01
C PRO A 201 11.19 -0.33 -15.31
N ALA A 202 11.67 -1.32 -16.08
CA ALA A 202 12.34 -2.50 -15.52
C ALA A 202 13.66 -2.12 -14.84
N SER A 203 14.50 -1.35 -15.50
CA SER A 203 15.75 -0.82 -14.92
C SER A 203 15.46 0.04 -13.68
N THR A 204 14.40 0.84 -13.71
CA THR A 204 14.00 1.67 -12.55
C THR A 204 13.64 0.81 -11.33
N VAL A 205 12.89 -0.27 -11.53
CA VAL A 205 12.54 -1.21 -10.45
C VAL A 205 13.78 -1.95 -9.93
N GLU A 206 14.68 -2.40 -10.82
CA GLU A 206 15.92 -3.07 -10.42
C GLU A 206 16.81 -2.18 -9.55
N VAL A 207 16.97 -0.90 -9.90
CA VAL A 207 17.70 0.07 -9.07
C VAL A 207 17.08 0.20 -7.68
N MET A 208 15.75 0.27 -7.57
CA MET A 208 15.07 0.34 -6.27
C MET A 208 15.15 -0.97 -5.49
N ARG A 209 15.18 -2.12 -6.16
CA ARG A 209 15.33 -3.44 -5.52
C ARG A 209 16.74 -3.68 -4.99
N ALA A 210 17.77 -3.13 -5.63
CA ALA A 210 19.18 -3.32 -5.28
C ALA A 210 19.61 -2.60 -3.98
N VAL A 211 18.74 -1.79 -3.36
CA VAL A 211 19.05 -0.99 -2.15
C VAL A 211 18.92 -1.76 -0.81
N ARG A 212 18.91 -3.09 -0.86
CA ARG A 212 18.86 -3.95 0.33
C ARG A 212 20.20 -4.07 1.02
#